data_a5b80096c0439747e3ea490ca4b007eb
#
_entry.id   a5b80096c0439747e3ea490ca4b007eb
#
_cell.length_a   1.000
_cell.length_b   1.000
_cell.length_c   1.000
_cell.angle_alpha   90.00
_cell.angle_beta   90.00
_cell.angle_gamma   90.00
#
_symmetry.space_group_name_H-M   'P 1'
#
loop_
_entity.id
_entity.type
_entity.pdbx_description
1 polymer ?
#
loop_
_entity_poly.entity_id
_entity_poly.type
_entity_poly.pdbx_seq_one_letter_code
_entity_poly.pdbx_strand_id
1 'polypeptide(L)'
;MSKKKIIIIGGSGSIGSSIANEIIKDGFEPHLIGRNYNSLKKLSDELNCSFEVADVTNSKDLIKALHNCGNNIFGLAYCAGSINLKSLSLAHENDYIESFRVNTLGAVISIKAIKDILKKNKGSILLFSSIAVKTGFMNHTIISTAKAGIEALTVSLAAELAPNIRVNCIAPSLTETGMTKSITSNENIRNAIELLHPIPRIGQPSDHSKLAAF
;
A
#
# COMPACT_ATOMS: atom_id res chain seq x y z
N MET A 1 -14.52 3.13 25.33
CA MET A 1 -14.74 3.46 23.90
C MET A 1 -13.96 2.48 23.05
N SER A 2 -14.53 1.94 21.96
CA SER A 2 -13.77 1.09 21.04
C SER A 2 -12.66 1.91 20.36
N LYS A 3 -11.46 1.32 20.22
CA LYS A 3 -10.33 1.98 19.54
C LYS A 3 -10.69 2.32 18.10
N LYS A 4 -10.14 3.41 17.60
CA LYS A 4 -10.27 3.83 16.19
C LYS A 4 -9.48 2.86 15.31
N LYS A 5 -10.13 2.30 14.27
CA LYS A 5 -9.48 1.33 13.37
C LYS A 5 -8.84 2.00 12.17
N ILE A 6 -7.67 1.47 11.80
CA ILE A 6 -7.00 1.76 10.53
C ILE A 6 -6.92 0.45 9.74
N ILE A 7 -7.56 0.41 8.58
CA ILE A 7 -7.47 -0.74 7.67
C ILE A 7 -6.16 -0.66 6.91
N ILE A 8 -5.41 -1.77 6.89
CA ILE A 8 -4.14 -1.89 6.17
C ILE A 8 -4.26 -3.02 5.16
N ILE A 9 -4.45 -2.68 3.88
CA ILE A 9 -4.50 -3.65 2.78
C ILE A 9 -3.07 -3.95 2.34
N GLY A 10 -2.71 -5.23 2.26
CA GLY A 10 -1.32 -5.67 2.20
C GLY A 10 -0.66 -5.66 3.59
N GLY A 11 -1.45 -5.82 4.65
CA GLY A 11 -1.04 -5.67 6.05
C GLY A 11 0.08 -6.60 6.49
N SER A 12 0.21 -7.79 5.93
CA SER A 12 1.32 -8.72 6.22
C SER A 12 2.59 -8.46 5.38
N GLY A 13 2.58 -7.50 4.46
CA GLY A 13 3.77 -7.06 3.73
C GLY A 13 4.69 -6.19 4.58
N SER A 14 5.96 -6.02 4.16
CA SER A 14 6.98 -5.31 4.96
C SER A 14 6.56 -3.89 5.36
N ILE A 15 6.00 -3.09 4.42
CA ILE A 15 5.53 -1.74 4.71
C ILE A 15 4.25 -1.78 5.54
N GLY A 16 3.27 -2.64 5.16
CA GLY A 16 2.00 -2.75 5.88
C GLY A 16 2.17 -3.17 7.34
N SER A 17 3.03 -4.16 7.60
CA SER A 17 3.33 -4.59 8.98
C SER A 17 4.06 -3.52 9.79
N SER A 18 4.96 -2.77 9.15
CA SER A 18 5.63 -1.63 9.79
C SER A 18 4.64 -0.52 10.16
N ILE A 19 3.66 -0.21 9.29
CA ILE A 19 2.58 0.74 9.59
C ILE A 19 1.71 0.23 10.74
N ALA A 20 1.34 -1.06 10.74
CA ALA A 20 0.54 -1.63 11.81
C ALA A 20 1.21 -1.47 13.17
N ASN A 21 2.53 -1.70 13.25
CA ASN A 21 3.32 -1.49 14.47
C ASN A 21 3.37 -0.01 14.88
N GLU A 22 3.45 0.92 13.93
CA GLU A 22 3.59 2.35 14.25
C GLU A 22 2.29 2.94 14.78
N ILE A 23 1.15 2.68 14.11
CA ILE A 23 -0.15 3.26 14.50
C ILE A 23 -0.66 2.77 15.87
N ILE A 24 -0.20 1.60 16.34
CA ILE A 24 -0.52 1.11 17.69
C ILE A 24 0.04 2.07 18.76
N LYS A 25 1.21 2.64 18.52
CA LYS A 25 1.85 3.61 19.46
C LYS A 25 1.00 4.87 19.61
N ASP A 26 0.27 5.25 18.55
CA ASP A 26 -0.64 6.40 18.52
C ASP A 26 -2.06 6.05 19.01
N GLY A 27 -2.25 4.83 19.52
CA GLY A 27 -3.51 4.38 20.11
C GLY A 27 -4.56 3.87 19.12
N PHE A 28 -4.21 3.71 17.86
CA PHE A 28 -5.09 3.10 16.86
C PHE A 28 -5.06 1.56 16.92
N GLU A 29 -6.10 0.94 16.38
CA GLU A 29 -6.20 -0.50 16.20
C GLU A 29 -5.99 -0.84 14.72
N PRO A 30 -4.93 -1.58 14.33
CA PRO A 30 -4.79 -2.05 12.96
C PRO A 30 -5.83 -3.13 12.66
N HIS A 31 -6.35 -3.12 11.44
CA HIS A 31 -7.10 -4.22 10.87
C HIS A 31 -6.43 -4.64 9.56
N LEU A 32 -5.89 -5.85 9.54
CA LEU A 32 -5.03 -6.31 8.45
C LEU A 32 -5.85 -7.01 7.36
N ILE A 33 -5.65 -6.64 6.09
CA ILE A 33 -6.22 -7.37 4.95
C ILE A 33 -5.09 -7.82 4.02
N GLY A 34 -5.16 -9.07 3.55
CA GLY A 34 -4.18 -9.62 2.63
C GLY A 34 -4.55 -11.04 2.19
N ARG A 35 -3.69 -11.66 1.35
CA ARG A 35 -4.00 -12.96 0.74
C ARG A 35 -3.55 -14.16 1.56
N ASN A 36 -2.48 -14.00 2.31
CA ASN A 36 -1.85 -15.13 3.01
C ASN A 36 -2.35 -15.22 4.45
N TYR A 37 -3.21 -16.20 4.71
CA TYR A 37 -3.78 -16.46 6.03
C TYR A 37 -2.70 -16.61 7.12
N ASN A 38 -1.68 -17.44 6.87
CA ASN A 38 -0.67 -17.74 7.90
C ASN A 38 0.13 -16.51 8.31
N SER A 39 0.52 -15.68 7.32
CA SER A 39 1.25 -14.44 7.59
C SER A 39 0.38 -13.41 8.31
N LEU A 40 -0.90 -13.31 7.94
CA LEU A 40 -1.86 -12.42 8.62
C LEU A 40 -2.11 -12.89 10.04
N LYS A 41 -2.37 -14.18 10.24
CA LYS A 41 -2.65 -14.78 11.55
C LYS A 41 -1.47 -14.57 12.49
N LYS A 42 -0.24 -14.86 12.04
CA LYS A 42 0.96 -14.64 12.82
C LYS A 42 1.08 -13.18 13.29
N LEU A 43 0.99 -12.23 12.35
CA LEU A 43 1.10 -10.82 12.69
C LEU A 43 -0.06 -10.31 13.55
N SER A 44 -1.27 -10.81 13.30
CA SER A 44 -2.46 -10.51 14.11
C SER A 44 -2.29 -10.95 15.57
N ASP A 45 -1.72 -12.14 15.79
CA ASP A 45 -1.44 -12.64 17.14
C ASP A 45 -0.35 -11.80 17.83
N GLU A 46 0.72 -11.44 17.10
CA GLU A 46 1.81 -10.59 17.62
C GLU A 46 1.31 -9.19 18.03
N LEU A 47 0.41 -8.61 17.24
CA LEU A 47 -0.10 -7.26 17.45
C LEU A 47 -1.42 -7.19 18.22
N ASN A 48 -2.01 -8.35 18.54
CA ASN A 48 -3.34 -8.46 19.14
C ASN A 48 -4.38 -7.62 18.40
N CYS A 49 -4.45 -7.82 17.07
CA CYS A 49 -5.36 -7.10 16.17
C CYS A 49 -6.18 -8.05 15.28
N SER A 50 -7.20 -7.53 14.64
CA SER A 50 -8.07 -8.30 13.75
C SER A 50 -7.53 -8.37 12.32
N PHE A 51 -7.93 -9.40 11.56
CA PHE A 51 -7.59 -9.52 10.14
C PHE A 51 -8.70 -10.16 9.33
N GLU A 52 -8.69 -9.93 8.02
CA GLU A 52 -9.51 -10.59 7.01
C GLU A 52 -8.63 -11.08 5.84
N VAL A 53 -9.00 -12.20 5.25
CA VAL A 53 -8.31 -12.74 4.07
C VAL A 53 -9.05 -12.30 2.82
N ALA A 54 -8.39 -11.55 1.95
CA ALA A 54 -8.93 -11.17 0.65
C ALA A 54 -7.82 -10.94 -0.37
N ASP A 55 -8.10 -11.28 -1.63
CA ASP A 55 -7.29 -10.87 -2.77
C ASP A 55 -7.85 -9.56 -3.35
N VAL A 56 -7.00 -8.55 -3.50
CA VAL A 56 -7.39 -7.24 -4.05
C VAL A 56 -7.86 -7.30 -5.50
N THR A 57 -7.56 -8.39 -6.21
CA THR A 57 -8.03 -8.64 -7.58
C THR A 57 -9.42 -9.28 -7.63
N ASN A 58 -9.91 -9.82 -6.50
CA ASN A 58 -11.27 -10.30 -6.35
C ASN A 58 -12.13 -9.25 -5.63
N SER A 59 -12.85 -8.45 -6.41
CA SER A 59 -13.66 -7.34 -5.88
C SER A 59 -14.71 -7.78 -4.87
N LYS A 60 -15.32 -8.96 -5.05
CA LYS A 60 -16.38 -9.46 -4.15
C LYS A 60 -15.81 -9.78 -2.77
N ASP A 61 -14.70 -10.52 -2.73
CA ASP A 61 -14.06 -10.92 -1.48
C ASP A 61 -13.48 -9.70 -0.76
N LEU A 62 -12.86 -8.77 -1.51
CA LEU A 62 -12.32 -7.53 -0.96
C LEU A 62 -13.41 -6.66 -0.32
N ILE A 63 -14.54 -6.45 -1.01
CA ILE A 63 -15.67 -5.67 -0.47
C ILE A 63 -16.24 -6.35 0.77
N LYS A 64 -16.42 -7.68 0.75
CA LYS A 64 -16.88 -8.43 1.92
C LYS A 64 -15.95 -8.26 3.12
N ALA A 65 -14.65 -8.43 2.92
CA ALA A 65 -13.64 -8.24 3.97
C ALA A 65 -13.68 -6.82 4.56
N LEU A 66 -13.84 -5.80 3.71
CA LEU A 66 -13.94 -4.40 4.14
C LEU A 66 -15.22 -4.13 4.96
N HIS A 67 -16.34 -4.71 4.59
CA HIS A 67 -17.59 -4.57 5.35
C HIS A 67 -17.53 -5.28 6.72
N ASN A 68 -16.76 -6.36 6.84
CA ASN A 68 -16.54 -7.07 8.11
C ASN A 68 -15.73 -6.23 9.13
N CYS A 69 -15.03 -5.17 8.70
CA CYS A 69 -14.24 -4.32 9.60
C CYS A 69 -15.09 -3.49 10.59
N GLY A 70 -16.39 -3.39 10.35
CA GLY A 70 -17.31 -2.59 11.17
C GLY A 70 -17.28 -1.10 10.85
N ASN A 71 -17.82 -0.26 11.75
CA ASN A 71 -18.08 1.17 11.46
C ASN A 71 -17.10 2.16 12.11
N ASN A 72 -16.17 1.68 12.94
CA ASN A 72 -15.22 2.57 13.64
C ASN A 72 -13.90 2.76 12.87
N ILE A 73 -14.00 2.95 11.55
CA ILE A 73 -12.87 3.06 10.63
C ILE A 73 -12.48 4.53 10.49
N PHE A 74 -11.23 4.86 10.80
CA PHE A 74 -10.66 6.21 10.73
C PHE A 74 -9.56 6.35 9.66
N GLY A 75 -9.10 5.25 9.10
CA GLY A 75 -8.09 5.32 8.05
C GLY A 75 -8.04 4.07 7.19
N LEU A 76 -7.51 4.26 5.98
CA LEU A 76 -7.19 3.22 5.02
C LEU A 76 -5.77 3.44 4.52
N ALA A 77 -4.87 2.49 4.74
CA ALA A 77 -3.56 2.41 4.09
C ALA A 77 -3.58 1.30 3.03
N TYR A 78 -3.45 1.66 1.75
CA TYR A 78 -3.38 0.70 0.67
C TYR A 78 -1.92 0.37 0.33
N CYS A 79 -1.39 -0.68 0.96
CA CYS A 79 -0.01 -1.15 0.81
C CYS A 79 0.11 -2.37 -0.11
N ALA A 80 -1.00 -2.89 -0.64
CA ALA A 80 -0.95 -3.98 -1.62
C ALA A 80 -0.34 -3.49 -2.93
N GLY A 81 0.50 -4.32 -3.52
CA GLY A 81 1.14 -4.02 -4.79
C GLY A 81 1.87 -5.23 -5.36
N SER A 82 2.32 -5.09 -6.59
CA SER A 82 3.18 -6.05 -7.28
C SER A 82 4.21 -5.28 -8.11
N ILE A 83 5.36 -5.89 -8.34
CA ILE A 83 6.38 -5.36 -9.26
C ILE A 83 6.57 -6.39 -10.37
N ASN A 84 6.43 -5.94 -11.61
CA ASN A 84 6.75 -6.71 -12.81
C ASN A 84 7.66 -5.85 -13.68
N LEU A 85 8.93 -6.26 -13.78
CA LEU A 85 9.97 -5.54 -14.52
C LEU A 85 10.26 -6.28 -15.83
N LYS A 86 9.86 -5.68 -16.93
CA LYS A 86 10.10 -6.21 -18.28
C LYS A 86 10.45 -5.06 -19.22
N SER A 87 11.31 -5.34 -20.22
CA SER A 87 11.50 -4.41 -21.32
C SER A 87 10.19 -4.26 -22.12
N LEU A 88 10.01 -3.13 -22.79
CA LEU A 88 8.80 -2.89 -23.59
C LEU A 88 8.56 -3.98 -24.64
N SER A 89 9.66 -4.52 -25.23
CA SER A 89 9.58 -5.60 -26.22
C SER A 89 9.10 -6.95 -25.67
N LEU A 90 9.24 -7.17 -24.36
CA LEU A 90 8.83 -8.40 -23.67
C LEU A 90 7.53 -8.24 -22.86
N ALA A 91 7.05 -7.02 -22.72
CA ALA A 91 5.83 -6.73 -22.00
C ALA A 91 4.61 -7.04 -22.87
N HIS A 92 3.64 -7.76 -22.30
CA HIS A 92 2.36 -8.07 -22.92
C HIS A 92 1.24 -7.21 -22.33
N GLU A 93 0.15 -7.03 -23.06
CA GLU A 93 -1.04 -6.30 -22.60
C GLU A 93 -1.49 -6.76 -21.22
N ASN A 94 -1.53 -8.06 -20.99
CA ASN A 94 -1.95 -8.62 -19.72
C ASN A 94 -1.04 -8.23 -18.53
N ASP A 95 0.24 -7.98 -18.75
CA ASP A 95 1.15 -7.50 -17.69
C ASP A 95 0.71 -6.12 -17.17
N TYR A 96 0.27 -5.23 -18.07
CA TYR A 96 -0.26 -3.92 -17.71
C TYR A 96 -1.60 -4.03 -16.98
N ILE A 97 -2.51 -4.86 -17.50
CA ILE A 97 -3.84 -5.07 -16.90
C ILE A 97 -3.71 -5.61 -15.48
N GLU A 98 -2.92 -6.66 -15.26
CA GLU A 98 -2.73 -7.25 -13.94
C GLU A 98 -1.99 -6.30 -12.97
N SER A 99 -0.99 -5.57 -13.45
CA SER A 99 -0.33 -4.55 -12.64
C SER A 99 -1.31 -3.44 -12.22
N PHE A 100 -2.14 -2.97 -13.13
CA PHE A 100 -3.16 -1.96 -12.82
C PHE A 100 -4.22 -2.49 -11.86
N ARG A 101 -4.66 -3.73 -12.03
CA ARG A 101 -5.62 -4.39 -11.13
C ARG A 101 -5.13 -4.40 -9.68
N VAL A 102 -3.90 -4.86 -9.46
CA VAL A 102 -3.35 -4.98 -8.10
C VAL A 102 -3.00 -3.61 -7.53
N ASN A 103 -2.29 -2.78 -8.30
CA ASN A 103 -1.69 -1.55 -7.77
C ASN A 103 -2.68 -0.39 -7.69
N THR A 104 -3.70 -0.33 -8.57
CA THR A 104 -4.57 0.84 -8.72
C THR A 104 -6.04 0.50 -8.51
N LEU A 105 -6.60 -0.44 -9.26
CA LEU A 105 -8.03 -0.74 -9.23
C LEU A 105 -8.45 -1.30 -7.84
N GLY A 106 -7.62 -2.13 -7.22
CA GLY A 106 -7.86 -2.59 -5.85
C GLY A 106 -7.99 -1.44 -4.84
N ALA A 107 -7.19 -0.38 -4.99
CA ALA A 107 -7.32 0.83 -4.17
C ALA A 107 -8.65 1.54 -4.40
N VAL A 108 -9.06 1.72 -5.68
CA VAL A 108 -10.35 2.34 -6.03
C VAL A 108 -11.52 1.57 -5.41
N ILE A 109 -11.54 0.23 -5.56
CA ILE A 109 -12.58 -0.63 -5.00
C ILE A 109 -12.63 -0.51 -3.48
N SER A 110 -11.47 -0.52 -2.83
CA SER A 110 -11.37 -0.42 -1.37
C SER A 110 -11.90 0.90 -0.85
N ILE A 111 -11.51 2.00 -1.47
CA ILE A 111 -11.97 3.34 -1.09
C ILE A 111 -13.47 3.45 -1.29
N LYS A 112 -13.99 3.02 -2.45
CA LYS A 112 -15.42 3.06 -2.76
C LYS A 112 -16.25 2.28 -1.72
N ALA A 113 -15.75 1.15 -1.23
CA ALA A 113 -16.47 0.30 -0.28
C ALA A 113 -16.66 0.94 1.10
N ILE A 114 -15.71 1.80 1.55
CA ILE A 114 -15.72 2.34 2.91
C ILE A 114 -15.74 3.87 2.99
N LYS A 115 -15.86 4.58 1.85
CA LYS A 115 -15.79 6.05 1.80
C LYS A 115 -16.80 6.72 2.73
N ASP A 116 -18.02 6.18 2.84
CA ASP A 116 -19.07 6.80 3.65
C ASP A 116 -18.77 6.69 5.15
N ILE A 117 -18.15 5.59 5.57
CA ILE A 117 -17.68 5.39 6.94
C ILE A 117 -16.52 6.34 7.23
N LEU A 118 -15.54 6.43 6.33
CA LEU A 118 -14.42 7.38 6.45
C LEU A 118 -14.92 8.82 6.50
N LYS A 119 -15.89 9.19 5.66
CA LYS A 119 -16.51 10.52 5.66
C LYS A 119 -17.17 10.85 6.99
N LYS A 120 -17.98 9.94 7.53
CA LYS A 120 -18.62 10.08 8.84
C LYS A 120 -17.61 10.30 9.96
N ASN A 121 -16.48 9.59 9.89
CA ASN A 121 -15.46 9.60 10.94
C ASN A 121 -14.36 10.65 10.70
N LYS A 122 -14.45 11.48 9.64
CA LYS A 122 -13.41 12.45 9.22
C LYS A 122 -12.05 11.79 9.10
N GLY A 123 -12.01 10.67 8.37
CA GLY A 123 -10.86 9.79 8.27
C GLY A 123 -9.80 10.25 7.28
N SER A 124 -8.83 9.35 7.01
CA SER A 124 -7.78 9.59 6.02
C SER A 124 -7.51 8.35 5.16
N ILE A 125 -7.00 8.59 3.98
CA ILE A 125 -6.57 7.58 3.01
C ILE A 125 -5.11 7.80 2.69
N LEU A 126 -4.32 6.73 2.76
CA LEU A 126 -2.92 6.70 2.36
C LEU A 126 -2.72 5.69 1.24
N LEU A 127 -2.14 6.16 0.15
CA LEU A 127 -1.79 5.36 -1.03
C LEU A 127 -0.27 5.30 -1.19
N PHE A 128 0.21 4.30 -1.93
CA PHE A 128 1.63 4.13 -2.21
C PHE A 128 1.89 4.14 -3.72
N SER A 129 2.60 5.17 -4.19
CA SER A 129 3.16 5.29 -5.54
C SER A 129 4.61 4.74 -5.59
N SER A 130 5.42 5.30 -6.43
CA SER A 130 6.85 5.04 -6.57
C SER A 130 7.53 6.25 -7.23
N ILE A 131 8.79 6.50 -6.89
CA ILE A 131 9.60 7.50 -7.62
C ILE A 131 9.72 7.17 -9.11
N ALA A 132 9.56 5.90 -9.49
CA ALA A 132 9.56 5.46 -10.88
C ALA A 132 8.49 6.13 -11.76
N VAL A 133 7.49 6.79 -11.17
CA VAL A 133 6.51 7.60 -11.91
C VAL A 133 7.14 8.86 -12.48
N LYS A 134 8.06 9.48 -11.74
CA LYS A 134 8.69 10.77 -12.10
C LYS A 134 10.10 10.62 -12.64
N THR A 135 10.79 9.56 -12.20
CA THR A 135 12.14 9.23 -12.67
C THR A 135 12.05 8.02 -13.57
N GLY A 136 12.44 8.15 -14.83
CA GLY A 136 12.44 7.03 -15.77
C GLY A 136 13.49 5.99 -15.41
N PHE A 137 13.06 4.72 -15.32
CA PHE A 137 13.95 3.58 -15.15
C PHE A 137 13.71 2.55 -16.25
N MET A 138 14.79 1.87 -16.66
CA MET A 138 14.66 0.76 -17.60
C MET A 138 13.74 -0.33 -17.06
N ASN A 139 12.96 -0.95 -17.92
CA ASN A 139 12.05 -2.07 -17.58
C ASN A 139 10.90 -1.73 -16.62
N HIS A 140 10.63 -0.45 -16.35
CA HIS A 140 9.61 -0.03 -15.36
C HIS A 140 8.29 0.43 -16.00
N THR A 141 8.08 0.33 -17.30
CA THR A 141 6.88 0.85 -17.98
C THR A 141 5.59 0.32 -17.37
N ILE A 142 5.53 -0.98 -17.03
CA ILE A 142 4.36 -1.63 -16.45
C ILE A 142 4.02 -1.02 -15.09
N ILE A 143 4.98 -1.01 -14.17
CA ILE A 143 4.72 -0.56 -12.79
C ILE A 143 4.57 0.96 -12.72
N SER A 144 5.34 1.72 -13.49
CA SER A 144 5.24 3.19 -13.51
C SER A 144 3.88 3.66 -14.00
N THR A 145 3.32 3.01 -15.03
CA THR A 145 1.98 3.32 -15.55
C THR A 145 0.91 3.07 -14.48
N ALA A 146 0.97 1.92 -13.80
CA ALA A 146 0.01 1.62 -12.73
C ALA A 146 0.15 2.59 -11.54
N LYS A 147 1.37 2.94 -11.13
CA LYS A 147 1.62 3.84 -10.00
C LYS A 147 1.34 5.31 -10.32
N ALA A 148 1.46 5.73 -11.59
CA ALA A 148 0.98 7.03 -12.06
C ALA A 148 -0.55 7.16 -11.85
N GLY A 149 -1.29 6.07 -12.08
CA GLY A 149 -2.72 6.00 -11.75
C GLY A 149 -3.01 6.27 -10.27
N ILE A 150 -2.16 5.81 -9.36
CA ILE A 150 -2.27 6.09 -7.91
C ILE A 150 -2.06 7.58 -7.61
N GLU A 151 -1.08 8.24 -8.23
CA GLU A 151 -0.85 9.69 -8.03
C GLU A 151 -2.04 10.50 -8.53
N ALA A 152 -2.54 10.20 -9.74
CA ALA A 152 -3.72 10.85 -10.30
C ALA A 152 -4.97 10.61 -9.42
N LEU A 153 -5.17 9.37 -8.97
CA LEU A 153 -6.25 9.00 -8.05
C LEU A 153 -6.17 9.80 -6.74
N THR A 154 -4.98 9.97 -6.19
CA THR A 154 -4.77 10.73 -4.94
C THR A 154 -5.22 12.17 -5.09
N VAL A 155 -4.78 12.85 -6.14
CA VAL A 155 -5.13 14.27 -6.39
C VAL A 155 -6.64 14.42 -6.62
N SER A 156 -7.23 13.55 -7.43
CA SER A 156 -8.66 13.60 -7.75
C SER A 156 -9.51 13.35 -6.51
N LEU A 157 -9.18 12.33 -5.72
CA LEU A 157 -9.93 12.01 -4.49
C LEU A 157 -9.71 13.05 -3.39
N ALA A 158 -8.53 13.67 -3.29
CA ALA A 158 -8.29 14.76 -2.35
C ALA A 158 -9.24 15.93 -2.63
N ALA A 159 -9.46 16.27 -3.91
CA ALA A 159 -10.42 17.30 -4.30
C ALA A 159 -11.88 16.88 -4.07
N GLU A 160 -12.24 15.63 -4.44
CA GLU A 160 -13.62 15.14 -4.38
C GLU A 160 -14.11 14.93 -2.93
N LEU A 161 -13.21 14.46 -2.04
CA LEU A 161 -13.57 14.04 -0.69
C LEU A 161 -13.31 15.11 0.39
N ALA A 162 -12.69 16.22 0.03
CA ALA A 162 -12.51 17.36 0.95
C ALA A 162 -13.86 17.96 1.35
N PRO A 163 -13.98 18.53 2.54
CA PRO A 163 -13.02 18.58 3.64
C PRO A 163 -13.10 17.36 4.58
N ASN A 164 -13.88 16.34 4.23
CA ASN A 164 -14.27 15.28 5.16
C ASN A 164 -13.21 14.13 5.26
N ILE A 165 -12.48 13.87 4.16
CA ILE A 165 -11.47 12.82 4.12
C ILE A 165 -10.19 13.42 3.54
N ARG A 166 -9.06 13.22 4.21
CA ARG A 166 -7.74 13.57 3.67
C ARG A 166 -7.24 12.40 2.82
N VAL A 167 -6.63 12.70 1.68
CA VAL A 167 -6.05 11.67 0.80
C VAL A 167 -4.60 12.06 0.50
N ASN A 168 -3.67 11.17 0.82
CA ASN A 168 -2.25 11.37 0.65
C ASN A 168 -1.60 10.19 -0.07
N CYS A 169 -0.43 10.42 -0.64
CA CYS A 169 0.37 9.40 -1.31
C CYS A 169 1.83 9.51 -0.90
N ILE A 170 2.44 8.37 -0.59
CA ILE A 170 3.89 8.24 -0.43
C ILE A 170 4.44 7.61 -1.71
N ALA A 171 5.53 8.16 -2.25
CA ALA A 171 6.24 7.63 -3.42
C ALA A 171 7.63 7.10 -3.00
N PRO A 172 7.75 5.86 -2.56
CA PRO A 172 9.02 5.28 -2.15
C PRO A 172 10.02 5.17 -3.29
N SER A 173 11.30 5.29 -2.95
CA SER A 173 12.39 4.71 -3.73
C SER A 173 12.54 3.22 -3.37
N LEU A 174 13.61 2.57 -3.86
CA LEU A 174 13.86 1.18 -3.54
C LEU A 174 13.92 1.00 -2.02
N THR A 175 13.05 0.13 -1.53
CA THR A 175 12.89 -0.17 -0.10
C THR A 175 13.14 -1.65 0.13
N GLU A 176 13.82 -1.99 1.22
CA GLU A 176 14.11 -3.37 1.57
C GLU A 176 12.83 -4.09 2.03
N THR A 177 12.28 -4.91 1.14
CA THR A 177 11.02 -5.64 1.34
C THR A 177 11.13 -7.04 0.73
N GLY A 178 10.22 -7.91 1.08
CA GLY A 178 10.11 -9.22 0.42
C GLY A 178 9.93 -9.11 -1.10
N MET A 179 9.28 -8.05 -1.57
CA MET A 179 9.03 -7.80 -3.00
C MET A 179 10.29 -7.39 -3.77
N THR A 180 11.23 -6.70 -3.13
CA THR A 180 12.47 -6.19 -3.74
C THR A 180 13.68 -7.07 -3.47
N LYS A 181 13.49 -8.18 -2.74
CA LYS A 181 14.58 -9.09 -2.34
C LYS A 181 15.39 -9.60 -3.54
N SER A 182 14.77 -9.87 -4.68
CA SER A 182 15.46 -10.30 -5.91
C SER A 182 16.46 -9.25 -6.45
N ILE A 183 16.23 -7.97 -6.15
CA ILE A 183 17.09 -6.86 -6.54
C ILE A 183 18.15 -6.63 -5.45
N THR A 184 17.72 -6.60 -4.19
CA THR A 184 18.56 -6.21 -3.05
C THR A 184 19.49 -7.31 -2.56
N SER A 185 19.28 -8.58 -2.99
CA SER A 185 20.16 -9.71 -2.65
C SER A 185 21.48 -9.72 -3.45
N ASN A 186 21.58 -8.97 -4.54
CA ASN A 186 22.84 -8.80 -5.28
C ASN A 186 23.53 -7.54 -4.75
N GLU A 187 24.66 -7.74 -4.05
CA GLU A 187 25.42 -6.65 -3.41
C GLU A 187 25.89 -5.57 -4.40
N ASN A 188 26.33 -5.95 -5.60
CA ASN A 188 26.78 -4.97 -6.60
C ASN A 188 25.63 -4.09 -7.08
N ILE A 189 24.45 -4.69 -7.32
CA ILE A 189 23.25 -3.95 -7.70
C ILE A 189 22.79 -3.07 -6.52
N ARG A 190 22.78 -3.62 -5.31
CA ARG A 190 22.43 -2.88 -4.09
C ARG A 190 23.30 -1.65 -3.94
N ASN A 191 24.62 -1.81 -3.94
CA ASN A 191 25.59 -0.72 -3.77
C ASN A 191 25.46 0.35 -4.86
N ALA A 192 25.26 -0.07 -6.11
CA ALA A 192 25.04 0.86 -7.22
C ALA A 192 23.77 1.70 -7.03
N ILE A 193 22.69 1.11 -6.51
CA ILE A 193 21.44 1.84 -6.24
C ILE A 193 21.58 2.73 -5.02
N GLU A 194 22.27 2.29 -3.96
CA GLU A 194 22.51 3.11 -2.77
C GLU A 194 23.23 4.41 -3.12
N LEU A 195 24.21 4.36 -4.01
CA LEU A 195 24.95 5.55 -4.48
C LEU A 195 24.10 6.53 -5.31
N LEU A 196 22.96 6.12 -5.84
CA LEU A 196 22.03 7.01 -6.53
C LEU A 196 21.16 7.84 -5.55
N HIS A 197 21.16 7.50 -4.27
CA HIS A 197 20.39 8.22 -3.26
C HIS A 197 21.25 9.31 -2.61
N PRO A 198 20.69 10.51 -2.34
CA PRO A 198 21.40 11.55 -1.59
C PRO A 198 21.89 11.09 -0.21
N ILE A 199 21.12 10.23 0.45
CA ILE A 199 21.56 9.46 1.61
C ILE A 199 21.86 8.05 1.09
N PRO A 200 23.14 7.61 1.06
CA PRO A 200 23.56 6.42 0.34
C PRO A 200 23.14 5.12 1.06
N ARG A 201 21.86 4.87 1.07
CA ARG A 201 21.25 3.63 1.58
C ARG A 201 19.95 3.31 0.88
N ILE A 202 19.53 2.07 0.91
CA ILE A 202 18.19 1.62 0.54
C ILE A 202 17.21 2.01 1.65
N GLY A 203 15.98 2.38 1.27
CA GLY A 203 14.89 2.67 2.20
C GLY A 203 14.53 1.46 3.07
N GLN A 204 14.10 1.72 4.29
CA GLN A 204 13.58 0.70 5.20
C GLN A 204 12.05 0.87 5.33
N PRO A 205 11.29 -0.20 5.63
CA PRO A 205 9.85 -0.09 5.90
C PRO A 205 9.50 0.97 6.95
N SER A 206 10.37 1.14 7.96
CA SER A 206 10.22 2.14 9.02
C SER A 206 10.32 3.59 8.55
N ASP A 207 11.01 3.86 7.44
CA ASP A 207 11.07 5.20 6.86
C ASP A 207 9.68 5.65 6.39
N HIS A 208 8.91 4.69 5.85
CA HIS A 208 7.57 4.94 5.33
C HIS A 208 6.49 4.89 6.41
N SER A 209 6.62 3.99 7.40
CA SER A 209 5.59 3.82 8.43
C SER A 209 5.49 5.03 9.36
N LYS A 210 6.60 5.66 9.69
CA LYS A 210 6.62 6.91 10.46
C LYS A 210 5.90 8.05 9.76
N LEU A 211 6.14 8.19 8.44
CA LEU A 211 5.44 9.18 7.62
C LEU A 211 3.95 8.82 7.44
N ALA A 212 3.64 7.53 7.38
CA ALA A 212 2.27 7.03 7.23
C ALA A 212 1.40 7.29 8.48
N ALA A 213 2.00 7.26 9.67
CA ALA A 213 1.31 7.52 10.92
C ALA A 213 1.00 9.02 11.15
N PHE A 214 1.81 9.90 10.56
CA PHE A 214 1.58 11.36 10.59
C PHE A 214 0.38 11.76 9.74
#